data_55d2a180ae1c4fa79a22cf590a614c00
#
_entry.id   55d2a180ae1c4fa79a22cf590a614c00
#
_cell.length_a   1.000
_cell.length_b   1.000
_cell.length_c   1.000
_cell.angle_alpha   90.00
_cell.angle_beta   90.00
_cell.angle_gamma   90.00
#
_symmetry.space_group_name_H-M   'P 1'
#
loop_
_entity.id
_entity.type
_entity.pdbx_description
1 polymer ?
#
loop_
_entity_poly.entity_id
_entity_poly.type
_entity_poly.pdbx_seq_one_letter_code
_entity_poly.pdbx_strand_id
1 'polypeptide(L)'
;MLVVVLKKLKFSFFILSIFALFSCSSEKEETDSSSSIVDVNPEEFYLGADLSYVNEMENCGVSYKNKEGKTEDVFKIFAEGGCNLVRVRLWHNPTWTNYSNYEDVEKTIQRAKNTNTKVLLDFHYSDDWVDPEKQKIPKAWLPVIDNLPVLGDSIYNYTYNVLEKLSDKNLLPEMVQVGNEINLMILQKDNNANPMDWPRNSFLLNKGIKAVRDLSKEKNKNIEVMLHIAQPENGLWWFKEAKENGVKDFDWIGLSYYPNWSQYTIQNVAPVLKNLIDTYSKKLMIVETAYPFSLLNADSANNILGTDALITGYEATQAGQLKYLLDLKQAIKTAGGSGLVYWEPAWLSNNCATRWGQGSHWDNATLFDNNAKPTLGFDFYKSE
;
A
#
# COMPACT_ATOMS: atom_id res chain seq x y z
N MET A 1 18.58 -63.91 -19.26
CA MET A 1 18.00 -65.25 -18.99
C MET A 1 16.81 -65.02 -18.07
N LEU A 2 15.63 -65.23 -18.36
CA LEU A 2 14.66 -66.06 -19.04
C LEU A 2 13.37 -65.16 -19.17
N VAL A 3 12.82 -64.79 -20.19
CA VAL A 3 11.95 -65.30 -21.25
C VAL A 3 10.70 -66.04 -20.75
N VAL A 4 9.54 -65.67 -21.38
CA VAL A 4 8.35 -66.47 -21.65
C VAL A 4 7.14 -66.25 -20.71
N VAL A 5 5.87 -66.07 -21.12
CA VAL A 5 5.14 -66.14 -22.46
C VAL A 5 3.71 -65.63 -22.26
N LEU A 6 3.18 -65.11 -23.36
CA LEU A 6 1.77 -64.74 -23.63
C LEU A 6 0.75 -65.86 -23.29
N LYS A 7 -0.48 -65.43 -22.97
CA LYS A 7 -1.69 -66.13 -23.54
C LYS A 7 -2.85 -65.15 -23.78
N LYS A 8 -3.23 -65.07 -25.05
CA LYS A 8 -4.49 -64.48 -25.54
C LYS A 8 -5.61 -65.49 -25.31
N LEU A 9 -6.82 -65.05 -25.05
CA LEU A 9 -8.04 -65.80 -25.38
C LEU A 9 -9.11 -64.86 -25.91
N LYS A 10 -9.50 -65.08 -27.14
CA LYS A 10 -10.66 -64.51 -27.81
C LYS A 10 -11.88 -65.41 -27.46
N PHE A 11 -13.06 -64.79 -27.32
CA PHE A 11 -14.30 -65.43 -27.67
C PHE A 11 -15.32 -64.50 -28.28
N SER A 12 -16.02 -64.94 -29.26
CA SER A 12 -16.78 -64.24 -30.27
C SER A 12 -18.31 -64.44 -30.08
N PHE A 13 -19.06 -63.48 -30.57
CA PHE A 13 -20.40 -63.51 -31.13
C PHE A 13 -21.59 -63.99 -30.28
N PHE A 14 -22.62 -63.16 -30.14
CA PHE A 14 -23.94 -63.45 -30.73
C PHE A 14 -24.73 -62.15 -30.97
N ILE A 15 -25.25 -62.00 -32.19
CA ILE A 15 -26.15 -60.96 -32.68
C ILE A 15 -27.60 -61.41 -32.36
N LEU A 16 -28.42 -60.45 -31.86
CA LEU A 16 -29.86 -60.56 -32.05
C LEU A 16 -30.46 -59.17 -32.28
N SER A 17 -30.88 -58.92 -33.52
CA SER A 17 -31.63 -57.75 -33.97
C SER A 17 -33.10 -57.89 -33.59
N ILE A 18 -33.69 -56.88 -32.99
CA ILE A 18 -35.14 -56.67 -32.97
C ILE A 18 -35.43 -55.25 -33.43
N PHE A 19 -36.07 -55.12 -34.57
CA PHE A 19 -36.69 -53.92 -35.10
C PHE A 19 -37.97 -53.63 -34.34
N ALA A 20 -38.13 -52.41 -33.81
CA ALA A 20 -39.43 -51.85 -33.52
C ALA A 20 -39.44 -50.39 -33.94
N LEU A 21 -40.25 -50.07 -34.90
CA LEU A 21 -40.59 -48.74 -35.39
C LEU A 21 -41.57 -48.10 -34.40
N PHE A 22 -41.22 -46.88 -33.91
CA PHE A 22 -42.25 -45.91 -33.51
C PHE A 22 -41.73 -44.46 -33.72
N SER A 23 -42.45 -43.85 -34.60
CA SER A 23 -42.97 -42.47 -34.73
C SER A 23 -42.21 -41.31 -34.12
N CYS A 24 -41.94 -40.32 -35.00
CA CYS A 24 -41.52 -38.91 -34.72
C CYS A 24 -42.39 -38.18 -33.71
N SER A 25 -41.78 -37.52 -32.78
CA SER A 25 -42.16 -36.15 -32.37
C SER A 25 -40.86 -35.36 -32.13
N SER A 26 -40.74 -34.28 -32.86
CA SER A 26 -39.63 -33.31 -32.78
C SER A 26 -39.83 -32.43 -31.55
N GLU A 27 -39.12 -32.70 -30.47
CA GLU A 27 -38.84 -31.70 -29.46
C GLU A 27 -37.42 -31.14 -29.71
N LYS A 28 -37.37 -29.87 -29.99
CA LYS A 28 -36.11 -29.08 -29.97
C LYS A 28 -35.67 -28.99 -28.54
N GLU A 29 -34.64 -29.70 -28.16
CA GLU A 29 -33.83 -29.33 -27.00
C GLU A 29 -33.06 -28.06 -27.36
N GLU A 30 -33.54 -26.94 -26.85
CA GLU A 30 -32.70 -25.75 -26.69
C GLU A 30 -31.62 -26.06 -25.65
N THR A 31 -30.41 -26.34 -26.12
CA THR A 31 -29.24 -26.32 -25.27
C THR A 31 -29.03 -24.85 -24.85
N ASP A 32 -29.56 -24.52 -23.69
CA ASP A 32 -29.26 -23.27 -22.97
C ASP A 32 -27.82 -23.40 -22.46
N SER A 33 -26.87 -23.05 -23.34
CA SER A 33 -25.51 -22.75 -22.93
C SER A 33 -25.48 -21.32 -22.36
N SER A 34 -26.10 -21.12 -21.19
CA SER A 34 -25.81 -19.98 -20.39
C SER A 34 -24.36 -20.15 -19.86
N SER A 35 -23.38 -19.76 -20.68
CA SER A 35 -22.10 -19.38 -20.16
C SER A 35 -22.40 -18.24 -19.16
N SER A 36 -22.39 -18.56 -17.87
CA SER A 36 -22.28 -17.53 -16.84
C SER A 36 -21.01 -16.76 -17.14
N ILE A 37 -21.17 -15.63 -17.83
CA ILE A 37 -20.16 -14.58 -17.82
C ILE A 37 -20.04 -14.24 -16.34
N VAL A 38 -18.99 -14.73 -15.69
CA VAL A 38 -18.56 -14.21 -14.41
C VAL A 38 -18.24 -12.77 -14.73
N ASP A 39 -19.12 -11.88 -14.32
CA ASP A 39 -18.89 -10.43 -14.36
C ASP A 39 -17.71 -10.20 -13.42
N VAL A 40 -16.51 -10.27 -13.97
CA VAL A 40 -15.27 -9.91 -13.28
C VAL A 40 -15.36 -8.40 -13.19
N ASN A 41 -15.97 -7.93 -12.10
CA ASN A 41 -15.92 -6.53 -11.74
C ASN A 41 -14.43 -6.13 -11.81
N PRO A 42 -14.02 -5.19 -12.70
CA PRO A 42 -12.62 -4.86 -12.85
C PRO A 42 -12.08 -4.49 -11.46
N GLU A 43 -11.00 -5.17 -11.02
CA GLU A 43 -10.41 -4.91 -9.71
C GLU A 43 -10.16 -3.40 -9.60
N GLU A 44 -10.66 -2.81 -8.51
CA GLU A 44 -10.61 -1.36 -8.28
C GLU A 44 -9.15 -0.88 -8.28
N PHE A 45 -8.82 0.11 -9.11
CA PHE A 45 -7.52 0.75 -9.07
C PHE A 45 -7.54 1.87 -8.02
N TYR A 46 -6.65 1.78 -7.03
CA TYR A 46 -6.56 2.76 -5.96
C TYR A 46 -5.74 3.98 -6.39
N LEU A 47 -6.34 5.16 -6.26
CA LEU A 47 -5.67 6.46 -6.36
C LEU A 47 -5.68 7.08 -4.97
N GLY A 48 -4.54 7.00 -4.28
CA GLY A 48 -4.45 7.33 -2.86
C GLY A 48 -3.65 8.60 -2.57
N ALA A 49 -3.86 9.10 -1.35
CA ALA A 49 -3.10 10.18 -0.73
C ALA A 49 -2.67 9.78 0.68
N ASP A 50 -1.39 9.93 1.04
CA ASP A 50 -0.98 9.93 2.43
C ASP A 50 -1.31 11.31 3.04
N LEU A 51 -2.20 11.33 4.02
CA LEU A 51 -2.70 12.55 4.64
C LEU A 51 -2.31 12.64 6.12
N SER A 52 -1.18 12.05 6.49
CA SER A 52 -0.75 11.96 7.89
C SER A 52 -0.42 13.32 8.50
N TYR A 53 0.03 14.30 7.71
CA TYR A 53 0.34 15.65 8.19
C TYR A 53 -0.87 16.61 8.26
N VAL A 54 -2.02 16.25 7.70
CA VAL A 54 -3.13 17.20 7.50
C VAL A 54 -3.60 17.84 8.80
N ASN A 55 -3.81 17.06 9.85
CA ASN A 55 -4.27 17.62 11.13
C ASN A 55 -3.26 18.61 11.74
N GLU A 56 -1.96 18.33 11.58
CA GLU A 56 -0.89 19.24 12.00
C GLU A 56 -0.92 20.53 11.17
N MET A 57 -1.03 20.44 9.86
CA MET A 57 -1.08 21.59 8.96
C MET A 57 -2.26 22.51 9.29
N GLU A 58 -3.44 21.96 9.50
CA GLU A 58 -4.64 22.74 9.88
C GLU A 58 -4.47 23.43 11.25
N ASN A 59 -3.90 22.71 12.23
CA ASN A 59 -3.59 23.31 13.54
C ASN A 59 -2.50 24.41 13.44
N CYS A 60 -1.66 24.35 12.42
CA CYS A 60 -0.68 25.40 12.10
C CYS A 60 -1.25 26.53 11.22
N GLY A 61 -2.56 26.57 11.03
CA GLY A 61 -3.27 27.66 10.34
C GLY A 61 -3.42 27.47 8.83
N VAL A 62 -3.03 26.33 8.27
CA VAL A 62 -3.29 26.03 6.86
C VAL A 62 -4.81 25.87 6.65
N SER A 63 -5.34 26.56 5.64
CA SER A 63 -6.74 26.49 5.25
C SER A 63 -6.82 26.08 3.78
N TYR A 64 -7.15 24.82 3.54
CA TYR A 64 -7.23 24.27 2.19
C TYR A 64 -8.42 24.83 1.43
N LYS A 65 -8.24 24.98 0.14
CA LYS A 65 -9.26 25.50 -0.79
C LYS A 65 -9.52 24.49 -1.90
N ASN A 66 -10.74 24.44 -2.36
CA ASN A 66 -11.10 23.71 -3.57
C ASN A 66 -10.67 24.47 -4.85
N LYS A 67 -10.96 23.90 -6.03
CA LYS A 67 -10.58 24.50 -7.34
C LYS A 67 -11.18 25.88 -7.58
N GLU A 68 -12.34 26.17 -6.98
CA GLU A 68 -13.02 27.46 -7.04
C GLU A 68 -12.41 28.50 -6.07
N GLY A 69 -11.45 28.08 -5.21
CA GLY A 69 -10.79 28.93 -4.22
C GLY A 69 -11.60 29.11 -2.92
N LYS A 70 -12.63 28.30 -2.70
CA LYS A 70 -13.41 28.28 -1.47
C LYS A 70 -12.77 27.35 -0.46
N THR A 71 -12.68 27.79 0.80
CA THR A 71 -12.22 26.95 1.92
C THR A 71 -13.10 25.72 2.08
N GLU A 72 -12.48 24.55 2.16
CA GLU A 72 -13.17 23.28 2.28
C GLU A 72 -12.31 22.25 3.02
N ASP A 73 -12.94 21.22 3.60
CA ASP A 73 -12.21 20.11 4.23
C ASP A 73 -11.35 19.38 3.18
N VAL A 74 -10.06 19.19 3.48
CA VAL A 74 -9.10 18.64 2.53
C VAL A 74 -9.43 17.19 2.15
N PHE A 75 -9.98 16.38 3.06
CA PHE A 75 -10.41 15.01 2.74
C PHE A 75 -11.54 15.02 1.71
N LYS A 76 -12.46 15.98 1.83
CA LYS A 76 -13.53 16.18 0.84
C LYS A 76 -12.96 16.61 -0.49
N ILE A 77 -12.00 17.55 -0.51
CA ILE A 77 -11.32 17.99 -1.75
C ILE A 77 -10.68 16.79 -2.46
N PHE A 78 -9.97 15.90 -1.72
CA PHE A 78 -9.38 14.72 -2.30
C PHE A 78 -10.42 13.72 -2.84
N ALA A 79 -11.46 13.42 -2.06
CA ALA A 79 -12.51 12.49 -2.46
C ALA A 79 -13.28 12.98 -3.70
N GLU A 80 -13.66 14.25 -3.74
CA GLU A 80 -14.33 14.87 -4.90
C GLU A 80 -13.40 14.96 -6.13
N GLY A 81 -12.09 14.99 -5.90
CA GLY A 81 -11.07 14.92 -6.96
C GLY A 81 -10.88 13.54 -7.56
N GLY A 82 -11.40 12.47 -6.92
CA GLY A 82 -11.27 11.08 -7.38
C GLY A 82 -10.31 10.23 -6.52
N CYS A 83 -9.75 10.77 -5.42
CA CYS A 83 -9.00 9.99 -4.45
C CYS A 83 -9.93 9.00 -3.74
N ASN A 84 -9.58 7.70 -3.76
CA ASN A 84 -10.41 6.63 -3.17
C ASN A 84 -9.70 5.87 -2.05
N LEU A 85 -8.46 6.26 -1.69
CA LEU A 85 -7.69 5.66 -0.61
C LEU A 85 -6.92 6.74 0.17
N VAL A 86 -7.07 6.77 1.49
CA VAL A 86 -6.23 7.56 2.38
C VAL A 86 -5.25 6.63 3.09
N ARG A 87 -3.96 6.86 2.93
CA ARG A 87 -2.91 6.25 3.76
C ARG A 87 -2.65 7.13 4.96
N VAL A 88 -2.44 6.51 6.13
CA VAL A 88 -2.11 7.21 7.36
C VAL A 88 -1.13 6.39 8.19
N ARG A 89 0.00 7.02 8.59
CA ARG A 89 1.01 6.40 9.47
C ARG A 89 0.60 6.46 10.92
N LEU A 90 1.00 5.43 11.66
CA LEU A 90 0.82 5.33 13.10
C LEU A 90 2.13 5.04 13.80
N TRP A 91 2.59 5.97 14.66
CA TRP A 91 3.66 5.74 15.64
C TRP A 91 3.12 5.14 16.92
N HIS A 92 3.96 4.39 17.63
CA HIS A 92 3.52 3.68 18.84
C HIS A 92 3.20 4.64 19.99
N ASN A 93 4.15 5.47 20.40
CA ASN A 93 3.98 6.47 21.45
C ASN A 93 4.96 7.64 21.24
N PRO A 94 4.76 8.48 20.23
CA PRO A 94 5.62 9.62 19.98
C PRO A 94 5.50 10.64 21.12
N THR A 95 6.64 11.03 21.71
CA THR A 95 6.69 12.03 22.81
C THR A 95 7.18 13.41 22.33
N TRP A 96 7.59 13.49 21.08
CA TRP A 96 8.15 14.69 20.47
C TRP A 96 7.13 15.44 19.58
N THR A 97 6.00 14.86 19.34
CA THR A 97 4.86 15.44 18.59
C THR A 97 3.53 14.97 19.18
N ASN A 98 2.46 15.70 18.89
CA ASN A 98 1.09 15.33 19.22
C ASN A 98 0.37 14.62 18.05
N TYR A 99 1.07 14.36 16.96
CA TYR A 99 0.49 13.81 15.72
C TYR A 99 1.00 12.41 15.45
N SER A 100 0.34 11.72 14.53
CA SER A 100 0.60 10.32 14.17
C SER A 100 0.59 9.34 15.36
N ASN A 101 0.06 9.74 16.52
CA ASN A 101 -0.34 8.84 17.61
C ASN A 101 -1.75 8.29 17.35
N TYR A 102 -2.26 7.45 18.23
CA TYR A 102 -3.58 6.81 18.06
C TYR A 102 -4.71 7.84 17.90
N GLU A 103 -4.75 8.87 18.74
CA GLU A 103 -5.82 9.88 18.76
C GLU A 103 -5.84 10.69 17.45
N ASP A 104 -4.69 11.07 16.94
CA ASP A 104 -4.58 11.79 15.68
C ASP A 104 -4.94 10.93 14.48
N VAL A 105 -4.47 9.67 14.47
CA VAL A 105 -4.78 8.69 13.43
C VAL A 105 -6.27 8.34 13.43
N GLU A 106 -6.89 8.17 14.59
CA GLU A 106 -8.33 7.96 14.72
C GLU A 106 -9.12 9.12 14.07
N LYS A 107 -8.71 10.38 14.34
CA LYS A 107 -9.33 11.55 13.74
C LYS A 107 -9.17 11.56 12.21
N THR A 108 -7.98 11.21 11.70
CA THR A 108 -7.71 11.10 10.26
C THR A 108 -8.58 10.03 9.61
N ILE A 109 -8.67 8.85 10.21
CA ILE A 109 -9.52 7.76 9.71
C ILE A 109 -11.00 8.17 9.71
N GLN A 110 -11.48 8.81 10.77
CA GLN A 110 -12.86 9.30 10.85
C GLN A 110 -13.17 10.27 9.69
N ARG A 111 -12.23 11.19 9.37
CA ARG A 111 -12.40 12.16 8.26
C ARG A 111 -12.43 11.45 6.91
N ALA A 112 -11.54 10.47 6.67
CA ALA A 112 -11.57 9.64 5.45
C ALA A 112 -12.89 8.88 5.32
N LYS A 113 -13.37 8.23 6.39
CA LYS A 113 -14.65 7.50 6.39
C LYS A 113 -15.85 8.42 6.14
N ASN A 114 -15.83 9.66 6.64
CA ASN A 114 -16.89 10.65 6.38
C ASN A 114 -17.02 11.03 4.90
N THR A 115 -15.98 10.80 4.11
CA THR A 115 -15.97 11.02 2.65
C THR A 115 -16.11 9.72 1.85
N ASN A 116 -16.41 8.60 2.49
CA ASN A 116 -16.46 7.26 1.91
C ASN A 116 -15.14 6.82 1.25
N THR A 117 -14.01 7.36 1.71
CA THR A 117 -12.69 6.98 1.23
C THR A 117 -12.17 5.79 2.04
N LYS A 118 -11.60 4.80 1.37
CA LYS A 118 -10.94 3.65 2.03
C LYS A 118 -9.67 4.09 2.76
N VAL A 119 -9.22 3.26 3.69
CA VAL A 119 -8.07 3.56 4.54
C VAL A 119 -7.04 2.44 4.47
N LEU A 120 -5.77 2.82 4.28
CA LEU A 120 -4.58 2.02 4.51
C LEU A 120 -3.89 2.54 5.78
N LEU A 121 -3.98 1.78 6.87
CA LEU A 121 -3.33 2.11 8.14
C LEU A 121 -1.90 1.55 8.15
N ASP A 122 -0.91 2.44 8.30
CA ASP A 122 0.50 2.12 8.27
C ASP A 122 1.11 2.10 9.68
N PHE A 123 1.39 0.90 10.21
CA PHE A 123 2.06 0.72 11.48
C PHE A 123 3.58 0.87 11.33
N HIS A 124 4.15 1.94 11.85
CA HIS A 124 5.60 2.13 11.88
C HIS A 124 6.30 1.27 12.95
N TYR A 125 5.59 0.78 13.97
CA TYR A 125 6.17 0.05 15.12
C TYR A 125 7.38 0.77 15.75
N SER A 126 7.30 2.08 15.83
CA SER A 126 8.31 2.97 16.38
C SER A 126 7.64 4.17 17.05
N ASP A 127 8.37 4.88 17.91
CA ASP A 127 7.94 6.17 18.45
C ASP A 127 8.36 7.34 17.53
N ASP A 128 8.94 7.04 16.38
CA ASP A 128 9.57 7.97 15.46
C ASP A 128 9.53 7.44 14.03
N TRP A 129 10.01 8.21 13.09
CA TRP A 129 10.21 7.82 11.71
C TRP A 129 11.00 6.52 11.58
N VAL A 130 10.52 5.65 10.74
CA VAL A 130 11.22 4.48 10.24
C VAL A 130 11.31 4.55 8.71
N ASP A 131 12.45 4.11 8.20
CA ASP A 131 12.81 4.14 6.80
C ASP A 131 13.73 2.94 6.48
N PRO A 132 14.21 2.78 5.23
CA PRO A 132 15.06 1.64 4.86
C PRO A 132 16.33 1.47 5.67
N GLU A 133 16.83 2.52 6.32
CA GLU A 133 18.07 2.52 7.11
C GLU A 133 17.82 2.55 8.62
N LYS A 134 16.58 2.86 9.04
CA LYS A 134 16.23 3.12 10.43
C LYS A 134 14.92 2.44 10.82
N GLN A 135 14.99 1.34 11.55
CA GLN A 135 13.87 0.55 12.06
C GLN A 135 13.85 0.51 13.59
N LYS A 136 13.80 1.68 14.23
CA LYS A 136 14.01 1.83 15.66
C LYS A 136 12.82 1.32 16.48
N ILE A 137 13.11 0.46 17.46
CA ILE A 137 12.14 -0.11 18.40
C ILE A 137 11.47 0.99 19.27
N PRO A 138 10.16 0.90 19.58
CA PRO A 138 9.54 1.76 20.59
C PRO A 138 10.26 1.68 21.94
N LYS A 139 10.40 2.81 22.61
CA LYS A 139 11.03 2.89 23.93
C LYS A 139 10.41 1.93 24.94
N ALA A 140 9.10 1.76 24.88
CA ALA A 140 8.36 0.86 25.78
C ALA A 140 8.74 -0.63 25.61
N TRP A 141 9.25 -1.03 24.42
CA TRP A 141 9.61 -2.43 24.14
C TRP A 141 11.11 -2.70 24.27
N LEU A 142 11.94 -1.69 24.50
CA LEU A 142 13.40 -1.86 24.73
C LEU A 142 13.73 -2.89 25.82
N PRO A 143 13.02 -2.95 26.98
CA PRO A 143 13.35 -3.93 28.02
C PRO A 143 13.18 -5.39 27.60
N VAL A 144 12.45 -5.66 26.52
CA VAL A 144 12.14 -7.03 26.04
C VAL A 144 12.76 -7.32 24.66
N ILE A 145 13.64 -6.47 24.16
CA ILE A 145 14.23 -6.58 22.83
C ILE A 145 14.91 -7.92 22.57
N ASP A 146 15.56 -8.48 23.60
CA ASP A 146 16.27 -9.75 23.53
C ASP A 146 15.38 -10.96 23.91
N ASN A 147 14.11 -10.72 24.27
CA ASN A 147 13.12 -11.76 24.56
C ASN A 147 12.14 -11.87 23.39
N LEU A 148 12.55 -12.61 22.35
CA LEU A 148 11.80 -12.68 21.11
C LEU A 148 10.31 -13.09 21.27
N PRO A 149 9.94 -14.08 22.11
CA PRO A 149 8.53 -14.38 22.37
C PRO A 149 7.73 -13.17 22.90
N VAL A 150 8.26 -12.49 23.92
CA VAL A 150 7.59 -11.32 24.54
C VAL A 150 7.54 -10.12 23.60
N LEU A 151 8.61 -9.90 22.82
CA LEU A 151 8.64 -8.86 21.79
C LEU A 151 7.60 -9.15 20.70
N GLY A 152 7.45 -10.39 20.28
CA GLY A 152 6.42 -10.78 19.33
C GLY A 152 5.00 -10.60 19.89
N ASP A 153 4.78 -10.89 21.17
CA ASP A 153 3.50 -10.61 21.82
C ASP A 153 3.24 -9.11 21.97
N SER A 154 4.28 -8.28 22.08
CA SER A 154 4.16 -6.82 22.09
C SER A 154 3.63 -6.30 20.75
N ILE A 155 4.18 -6.76 19.61
CA ILE A 155 3.65 -6.42 18.28
C ILE A 155 2.20 -6.90 18.13
N TYR A 156 1.94 -8.16 18.45
CA TYR A 156 0.62 -8.75 18.31
C TYR A 156 -0.42 -7.94 19.11
N ASN A 157 -0.19 -7.77 20.40
CA ASN A 157 -1.13 -7.08 21.27
C ASN A 157 -1.32 -5.62 20.88
N TYR A 158 -0.27 -4.91 20.50
CA TYR A 158 -0.38 -3.53 20.05
C TYR A 158 -1.23 -3.42 18.77
N THR A 159 -0.93 -4.23 17.75
CA THR A 159 -1.67 -4.23 16.49
C THR A 159 -3.14 -4.60 16.72
N TYR A 160 -3.40 -5.67 17.48
CA TYR A 160 -4.73 -6.12 17.80
C TYR A 160 -5.53 -5.04 18.55
N ASN A 161 -4.96 -4.46 19.62
CA ASN A 161 -5.65 -3.47 20.47
C ASN A 161 -5.96 -2.16 19.72
N VAL A 162 -5.06 -1.72 18.83
CA VAL A 162 -5.33 -0.55 17.96
C VAL A 162 -6.52 -0.83 17.05
N LEU A 163 -6.53 -1.97 16.37
CA LEU A 163 -7.62 -2.33 15.47
C LEU A 163 -8.93 -2.60 16.22
N GLU A 164 -8.88 -3.19 17.43
CA GLU A 164 -10.04 -3.38 18.28
C GLU A 164 -10.70 -2.04 18.67
N LYS A 165 -9.89 -1.08 19.15
CA LYS A 165 -10.36 0.28 19.46
C LYS A 165 -10.99 0.99 18.26
N LEU A 166 -10.40 0.82 17.06
CA LEU A 166 -10.98 1.35 15.83
C LEU A 166 -12.29 0.64 15.47
N SER A 167 -12.35 -0.68 15.67
CA SER A 167 -13.58 -1.47 15.47
C SER A 167 -14.74 -0.99 16.33
N ASP A 168 -14.48 -0.71 17.59
CA ASP A 168 -15.50 -0.24 18.55
C ASP A 168 -16.13 1.11 18.13
N LYS A 169 -15.42 1.86 17.27
CA LYS A 169 -15.87 3.14 16.70
C LYS A 169 -16.35 3.04 15.25
N ASN A 170 -16.42 1.82 14.68
CA ASN A 170 -16.71 1.58 13.25
C ASN A 170 -15.70 2.24 12.30
N LEU A 171 -14.43 2.30 12.70
CA LEU A 171 -13.32 2.93 11.99
C LEU A 171 -12.28 1.94 11.47
N LEU A 172 -12.62 0.65 11.34
CA LEU A 172 -11.68 -0.32 10.80
C LEU A 172 -11.17 0.10 9.42
N PRO A 173 -9.85 0.03 9.19
CA PRO A 173 -9.28 0.25 7.87
C PRO A 173 -9.59 -0.95 6.95
N GLU A 174 -9.58 -0.73 5.65
CA GLU A 174 -9.68 -1.80 4.64
C GLU A 174 -8.36 -2.53 4.47
N MET A 175 -7.23 -1.85 4.72
CA MET A 175 -5.89 -2.40 4.58
C MET A 175 -5.02 -1.97 5.77
N VAL A 176 -4.12 -2.87 6.17
CA VAL A 176 -3.13 -2.61 7.22
C VAL A 176 -1.74 -2.91 6.66
N GLN A 177 -0.85 -1.93 6.75
CA GLN A 177 0.56 -2.07 6.46
C GLN A 177 1.29 -2.48 7.73
N VAL A 178 1.91 -3.67 7.70
CA VAL A 178 2.66 -4.25 8.83
C VAL A 178 4.13 -3.85 8.70
N GLY A 179 4.46 -2.70 9.24
CA GLY A 179 5.77 -2.05 9.13
C GLY A 179 5.89 -1.13 7.90
N ASN A 180 6.69 -0.07 8.03
CA ASN A 180 6.99 0.89 6.98
C ASN A 180 8.41 0.66 6.45
N GLU A 181 8.57 0.54 5.12
CA GLU A 181 9.87 0.40 4.43
C GLU A 181 10.82 -0.59 5.12
N ILE A 182 10.31 -1.81 5.37
CA ILE A 182 10.95 -2.86 6.17
C ILE A 182 12.09 -3.57 5.42
N ASN A 183 12.89 -2.82 4.67
CA ASN A 183 14.07 -3.32 3.95
C ASN A 183 15.08 -3.98 4.87
N LEU A 184 15.23 -3.47 6.10
CA LEU A 184 16.02 -4.04 7.18
C LEU A 184 15.15 -4.79 8.20
N MET A 185 15.78 -5.36 9.22
CA MET A 185 15.06 -5.94 10.35
C MET A 185 14.24 -4.88 11.08
N ILE A 186 13.00 -5.20 11.42
CA ILE A 186 12.16 -4.33 12.26
C ILE A 186 12.60 -4.37 13.73
N LEU A 187 12.22 -3.35 14.49
CA LEU A 187 12.41 -3.26 15.96
C LEU A 187 13.86 -3.40 16.39
N GLN A 188 14.71 -2.51 15.95
CA GLN A 188 16.13 -2.50 16.27
C GLN A 188 16.46 -1.46 17.32
N LYS A 189 17.50 -1.75 18.11
CA LYS A 189 18.04 -0.79 19.08
C LYS A 189 18.78 0.35 18.37
N ASP A 190 19.60 -0.03 17.41
CA ASP A 190 20.47 0.85 16.64
C ASP A 190 20.21 0.68 15.13
N ASN A 191 20.66 1.62 14.30
CA ASN A 191 20.41 1.62 12.87
C ASN A 191 21.19 0.55 12.07
N ASN A 192 22.00 -0.27 12.70
CA ASN A 192 22.82 -1.30 12.05
C ASN A 192 22.24 -2.69 12.25
N ALA A 193 21.60 -3.21 11.24
CA ALA A 193 21.15 -4.59 11.17
C ALA A 193 21.80 -5.31 10.00
N ASN A 194 23.06 -5.54 10.10
CA ASN A 194 23.73 -6.36 9.11
C ASN A 194 24.60 -7.41 9.82
N PRO A 195 24.40 -8.71 9.57
CA PRO A 195 23.45 -9.31 8.61
C PRO A 195 21.99 -9.38 9.13
N MET A 196 21.04 -9.52 8.20
CA MET A 196 19.62 -9.72 8.50
C MET A 196 19.39 -11.02 9.28
N ASP A 197 18.80 -10.94 10.46
CA ASP A 197 18.31 -12.11 11.22
C ASP A 197 16.89 -12.45 10.76
N TRP A 198 16.80 -13.26 9.71
CA TRP A 198 15.52 -13.66 9.14
C TRP A 198 14.64 -14.48 10.09
N PRO A 199 15.15 -15.44 10.90
CA PRO A 199 14.34 -16.13 11.91
C PRO A 199 13.63 -15.18 12.87
N ARG A 200 14.34 -14.15 13.36
CA ARG A 200 13.77 -13.10 14.21
C ARG A 200 12.76 -12.23 13.42
N ASN A 201 13.16 -11.74 12.26
CA ASN A 201 12.36 -10.79 11.50
C ASN A 201 11.04 -11.41 11.02
N SER A 202 11.09 -12.62 10.47
CA SER A 202 9.89 -13.34 10.02
C SER A 202 8.94 -13.68 11.18
N PHE A 203 9.48 -14.06 12.34
CA PHE A 203 8.67 -14.29 13.54
C PHE A 203 7.89 -13.03 13.94
N LEU A 204 8.56 -11.87 13.98
CA LEU A 204 7.95 -10.60 14.37
C LEU A 204 6.91 -10.12 13.35
N LEU A 205 7.22 -10.18 12.06
CA LEU A 205 6.27 -9.81 10.99
C LEU A 205 5.02 -10.70 11.02
N ASN A 206 5.20 -12.01 11.17
CA ASN A 206 4.07 -12.95 11.27
C ASN A 206 3.20 -12.70 12.52
N LYS A 207 3.74 -12.13 13.61
CA LYS A 207 2.95 -11.72 14.78
C LYS A 207 2.05 -10.52 14.46
N GLY A 208 2.56 -9.52 13.75
CA GLY A 208 1.75 -8.39 13.27
C GLY A 208 0.65 -8.83 12.31
N ILE A 209 1.00 -9.63 11.30
CA ILE A 209 0.07 -10.22 10.34
C ILE A 209 -1.03 -11.02 11.07
N LYS A 210 -0.63 -11.88 12.00
CA LYS A 210 -1.57 -12.68 12.78
C LYS A 210 -2.58 -11.83 13.57
N ALA A 211 -2.13 -10.73 14.16
CA ALA A 211 -3.02 -9.83 14.90
C ALA A 211 -4.12 -9.25 14.00
N VAL A 212 -3.77 -8.82 12.78
CA VAL A 212 -4.74 -8.34 11.78
C VAL A 212 -5.72 -9.45 11.40
N ARG A 213 -5.23 -10.66 11.13
CA ARG A 213 -6.09 -11.80 10.73
C ARG A 213 -7.03 -12.25 11.85
N ASP A 214 -6.54 -12.31 13.07
CA ASP A 214 -7.36 -12.72 14.22
C ASP A 214 -8.51 -11.72 14.46
N LEU A 215 -8.23 -10.42 14.42
CA LEU A 215 -9.27 -9.39 14.55
C LEU A 215 -10.23 -9.40 13.35
N SER A 216 -9.71 -9.48 12.13
CA SER A 216 -10.50 -9.60 10.90
C SER A 216 -11.53 -10.73 11.00
N LYS A 217 -11.06 -11.89 11.46
CA LYS A 217 -11.92 -13.07 11.70
C LYS A 217 -12.94 -12.84 12.81
N GLU A 218 -12.51 -12.28 13.96
CA GLU A 218 -13.38 -12.04 15.11
C GLU A 218 -14.50 -11.06 14.79
N LYS A 219 -14.17 -9.97 14.12
CA LYS A 219 -15.16 -8.93 13.74
C LYS A 219 -15.93 -9.28 12.46
N ASN A 220 -15.61 -10.41 11.81
CA ASN A 220 -16.17 -10.80 10.50
C ASN A 220 -16.04 -9.65 9.47
N LYS A 221 -14.85 -9.06 9.39
CA LYS A 221 -14.49 -8.00 8.46
C LYS A 221 -13.28 -8.43 7.64
N ASN A 222 -13.26 -8.11 6.35
CA ASN A 222 -12.07 -8.33 5.53
C ASN A 222 -11.10 -7.16 5.69
N ILE A 223 -9.95 -7.40 6.32
CA ILE A 223 -8.85 -6.44 6.42
C ILE A 223 -7.66 -7.05 5.69
N GLU A 224 -7.25 -6.43 4.60
CA GLU A 224 -6.12 -6.90 3.81
C GLU A 224 -4.79 -6.46 4.44
N VAL A 225 -3.77 -7.31 4.34
CA VAL A 225 -2.43 -7.08 4.92
C VAL A 225 -1.45 -6.73 3.84
N MET A 226 -0.70 -5.66 4.04
CA MET A 226 0.36 -5.19 3.17
C MET A 226 1.73 -5.28 3.86
N LEU A 227 2.76 -5.67 3.10
CA LEU A 227 4.17 -5.50 3.47
C LEU A 227 4.79 -4.46 2.55
N HIS A 228 5.55 -3.52 3.11
CA HIS A 228 6.05 -2.35 2.41
C HIS A 228 7.57 -2.30 2.36
N ILE A 229 8.11 -2.21 1.15
CA ILE A 229 9.55 -2.16 0.86
C ILE A 229 9.87 -0.91 0.03
N ALA A 230 10.92 -0.21 0.40
CA ALA A 230 11.42 0.91 -0.40
C ALA A 230 12.13 0.39 -1.66
N GLN A 231 11.74 0.95 -2.78
CA GLN A 231 12.24 0.76 -4.14
C GLN A 231 12.03 -0.65 -4.72
N PRO A 232 11.62 -0.75 -6.00
CA PRO A 232 11.29 -2.02 -6.67
C PRO A 232 12.44 -3.04 -6.69
N GLU A 233 13.68 -2.59 -6.84
CA GLU A 233 14.88 -3.45 -6.82
C GLU A 233 15.05 -4.18 -5.50
N ASN A 234 14.71 -3.55 -4.39
CA ASN A 234 14.75 -4.19 -3.07
C ASN A 234 13.61 -5.19 -2.89
N GLY A 235 12.44 -4.93 -3.46
CA GLY A 235 11.31 -5.85 -3.42
C GLY A 235 11.66 -7.23 -3.98
N LEU A 236 12.43 -7.31 -5.09
CA LEU A 236 12.76 -8.58 -5.72
C LEU A 236 13.51 -9.54 -4.79
N TRP A 237 14.55 -9.07 -4.12
CA TRP A 237 15.33 -9.93 -3.21
C TRP A 237 14.62 -10.09 -1.86
N TRP A 238 13.99 -9.02 -1.34
CA TRP A 238 13.39 -9.04 -0.02
C TRP A 238 12.22 -10.03 0.07
N PHE A 239 11.28 -10.00 -0.88
CA PHE A 239 10.15 -10.93 -0.88
C PHE A 239 10.58 -12.38 -1.15
N LYS A 240 11.69 -12.60 -1.89
CA LYS A 240 12.29 -13.93 -2.02
C LYS A 240 12.75 -14.47 -0.66
N GLU A 241 13.60 -13.71 0.02
CA GLU A 241 14.12 -14.08 1.32
C GLU A 241 13.00 -14.23 2.37
N ALA A 242 12.04 -13.29 2.39
CA ALA A 242 10.89 -13.34 3.28
C ALA A 242 10.07 -14.63 3.11
N LYS A 243 9.80 -15.03 1.85
CA LYS A 243 9.09 -16.28 1.54
C LYS A 243 9.90 -17.50 1.98
N GLU A 244 11.21 -17.56 1.70
CA GLU A 244 12.10 -18.67 2.06
C GLU A 244 12.25 -18.80 3.59
N ASN A 245 12.13 -17.70 4.33
CA ASN A 245 12.19 -17.67 5.79
C ASN A 245 10.79 -17.66 6.47
N GLY A 246 9.73 -17.98 5.74
CA GLY A 246 8.42 -18.28 6.31
C GLY A 246 7.56 -17.06 6.66
N VAL A 247 7.82 -15.88 6.09
CA VAL A 247 6.85 -14.79 6.08
C VAL A 247 5.69 -15.17 5.16
N LYS A 248 4.47 -15.11 5.66
CA LYS A 248 3.29 -15.64 4.96
C LYS A 248 2.03 -14.84 5.28
N ASP A 249 0.96 -15.14 4.55
CA ASP A 249 -0.39 -14.64 4.83
C ASP A 249 -0.52 -13.11 4.75
N PHE A 250 0.11 -12.51 3.75
CA PHE A 250 -0.14 -11.13 3.33
C PHE A 250 -0.80 -11.09 1.96
N ASP A 251 -1.48 -9.99 1.62
CA ASP A 251 -2.27 -9.82 0.40
C ASP A 251 -1.58 -8.90 -0.61
N TRP A 252 -0.85 -7.89 -0.11
CA TRP A 252 -0.30 -6.81 -0.90
C TRP A 252 1.21 -6.68 -0.78
N ILE A 253 1.84 -6.41 -1.91
CA ILE A 253 3.18 -5.84 -2.01
C ILE A 253 3.03 -4.33 -2.13
N GLY A 254 3.46 -3.59 -1.09
CA GLY A 254 3.58 -2.15 -1.11
C GLY A 254 5.02 -1.75 -1.46
N LEU A 255 5.19 -0.77 -2.32
CA LEU A 255 6.51 -0.25 -2.68
C LEU A 255 6.53 1.28 -2.59
N SER A 256 7.60 1.86 -2.02
CA SER A 256 7.97 3.24 -2.34
C SER A 256 8.64 3.25 -3.71
N TYR A 257 8.34 4.26 -4.51
CA TYR A 257 9.04 4.49 -5.78
C TYR A 257 9.35 5.97 -5.96
N TYR A 258 10.61 6.28 -5.75
CA TYR A 258 11.19 7.60 -6.02
C TYR A 258 12.30 7.43 -7.06
N PRO A 259 12.13 7.91 -8.29
CA PRO A 259 13.05 7.60 -9.40
C PRO A 259 14.50 8.02 -9.17
N ASN A 260 14.73 9.09 -8.39
CA ASN A 260 16.07 9.56 -8.04
C ASN A 260 16.85 8.60 -7.13
N TRP A 261 16.14 7.71 -6.43
CA TRP A 261 16.73 6.70 -5.53
C TRP A 261 16.55 5.27 -6.04
N SER A 262 15.90 5.09 -7.20
CA SER A 262 15.68 3.78 -7.83
C SER A 262 16.63 3.56 -9.00
N GLN A 263 16.96 2.29 -9.24
CA GLN A 263 17.67 1.86 -10.44
C GLN A 263 16.75 1.81 -11.67
N TYR A 264 15.43 1.88 -11.47
CA TYR A 264 14.43 1.82 -12.52
C TYR A 264 13.83 3.19 -12.81
N THR A 265 13.73 3.51 -14.10
CA THR A 265 12.99 4.68 -14.59
C THR A 265 11.51 4.33 -14.80
N ILE A 266 10.67 5.34 -15.00
CA ILE A 266 9.25 5.13 -15.35
C ILE A 266 9.09 4.25 -16.60
N GLN A 267 10.02 4.38 -17.57
CA GLN A 267 9.97 3.64 -18.83
C GLN A 267 10.29 2.14 -18.68
N ASN A 268 10.98 1.75 -17.61
CA ASN A 268 11.42 0.36 -17.43
C ASN A 268 11.01 -0.28 -16.11
N VAL A 269 10.24 0.40 -15.25
CA VAL A 269 9.77 -0.15 -13.97
C VAL A 269 8.65 -1.19 -14.14
N ALA A 270 7.81 -1.07 -15.16
CA ALA A 270 6.65 -1.96 -15.34
C ALA A 270 7.00 -3.45 -15.40
N PRO A 271 8.06 -3.91 -16.12
CA PRO A 271 8.47 -5.31 -16.11
C PRO A 271 8.85 -5.83 -14.71
N VAL A 272 9.44 -4.99 -13.87
CA VAL A 272 9.86 -5.35 -12.51
C VAL A 272 8.65 -5.51 -11.61
N LEU A 273 7.70 -4.57 -11.67
CA LEU A 273 6.44 -4.67 -10.93
C LEU A 273 5.66 -5.91 -11.35
N LYS A 274 5.59 -6.18 -12.67
CA LYS A 274 4.95 -7.39 -13.19
C LYS A 274 5.62 -8.67 -12.68
N ASN A 275 6.95 -8.72 -12.66
CA ASN A 275 7.69 -9.86 -12.13
C ASN A 275 7.35 -10.13 -10.65
N LEU A 276 7.22 -9.09 -9.83
CA LEU A 276 6.79 -9.24 -8.42
C LEU A 276 5.37 -9.82 -8.33
N ILE A 277 4.43 -9.28 -9.11
CA ILE A 277 3.04 -9.75 -9.14
C ILE A 277 2.98 -11.23 -9.54
N ASP A 278 3.62 -11.59 -10.65
CA ASP A 278 3.58 -12.95 -11.20
C ASP A 278 4.27 -13.97 -10.26
N THR A 279 5.41 -13.58 -9.66
CA THR A 279 6.20 -14.47 -8.81
C THR A 279 5.50 -14.79 -7.49
N TYR A 280 4.84 -13.81 -6.91
CA TYR A 280 4.24 -13.95 -5.57
C TYR A 280 2.72 -14.10 -5.60
N SER A 281 2.07 -13.88 -6.75
CA SER A 281 0.61 -13.89 -6.91
C SER A 281 -0.06 -13.00 -5.86
N LYS A 282 0.46 -11.78 -5.68
CA LYS A 282 -0.01 -10.76 -4.75
C LYS A 282 -0.44 -9.52 -5.51
N LYS A 283 -1.40 -8.79 -4.94
CA LYS A 283 -1.70 -7.44 -5.39
C LYS A 283 -0.48 -6.54 -5.16
N LEU A 284 -0.28 -5.54 -6.02
CA LEU A 284 0.83 -4.60 -5.88
C LEU A 284 0.33 -3.16 -5.97
N MET A 285 0.85 -2.33 -5.07
CA MET A 285 0.59 -0.88 -5.04
C MET A 285 1.90 -0.13 -4.83
N ILE A 286 2.10 0.95 -5.57
CA ILE A 286 3.06 1.98 -5.17
C ILE A 286 2.39 2.80 -4.08
N VAL A 287 2.86 2.66 -2.84
CA VAL A 287 2.26 3.30 -1.66
C VAL A 287 2.93 4.60 -1.26
N GLU A 288 4.08 4.90 -1.86
CA GLU A 288 4.75 6.19 -1.75
C GLU A 288 5.39 6.59 -3.06
N THR A 289 5.08 7.79 -3.51
CA THR A 289 5.80 8.53 -4.55
C THR A 289 5.53 10.02 -4.39
N ALA A 290 6.42 10.84 -4.93
CA ALA A 290 6.19 12.27 -5.13
C ALA A 290 7.09 12.79 -6.24
N TYR A 291 6.77 13.98 -6.75
CA TYR A 291 7.58 14.69 -7.72
C TYR A 291 7.46 16.20 -7.55
N PRO A 292 8.56 16.97 -7.63
CA PRO A 292 8.48 18.41 -7.41
C PRO A 292 7.81 19.12 -8.58
N PHE A 293 6.92 20.07 -8.27
CA PHE A 293 6.35 21.01 -9.26
C PHE A 293 7.11 22.33 -9.33
N SER A 294 8.08 22.52 -8.45
CA SER A 294 8.94 23.71 -8.36
C SER A 294 10.30 23.32 -7.77
N LEU A 295 11.32 24.13 -8.00
CA LEU A 295 12.62 24.04 -7.30
C LEU A 295 12.80 25.15 -6.26
N LEU A 296 11.76 25.97 -6.04
CA LEU A 296 11.79 27.05 -5.06
C LEU A 296 11.25 26.53 -3.72
N ASN A 297 11.90 26.92 -2.62
CA ASN A 297 11.35 26.76 -1.30
C ASN A 297 10.29 27.85 -1.06
N ALA A 298 9.12 27.48 -0.54
CA ALA A 298 8.09 28.46 -0.17
C ALA A 298 8.31 29.06 1.22
N ASP A 299 9.16 28.43 2.03
CA ASP A 299 9.56 28.90 3.36
C ASP A 299 11.09 28.75 3.57
N SER A 300 11.55 28.80 4.81
CA SER A 300 12.98 28.70 5.15
C SER A 300 13.51 27.25 5.22
N ALA A 301 12.64 26.26 5.17
CA ALA A 301 13.03 24.86 5.15
C ALA A 301 13.49 24.47 3.74
N ASN A 302 14.61 23.76 3.66
CA ASN A 302 15.07 23.24 2.38
C ASN A 302 14.23 22.03 1.97
N ASN A 303 13.74 22.03 0.74
CA ASN A 303 13.02 20.91 0.19
C ASN A 303 13.94 19.68 -0.03
N ILE A 304 13.41 18.48 0.28
CA ILE A 304 14.11 17.20 0.10
C ILE A 304 14.24 16.87 -1.40
N LEU A 305 13.21 17.17 -2.19
CA LEU A 305 13.23 16.93 -3.64
C LEU A 305 13.76 18.19 -4.36
N GLY A 306 15.06 18.24 -4.55
CA GLY A 306 15.76 19.30 -5.28
C GLY A 306 15.98 19.00 -6.76
N THR A 307 17.00 19.62 -7.35
CA THR A 307 17.40 19.39 -8.75
C THR A 307 17.85 17.95 -9.02
N ASP A 308 18.38 17.29 -8.02
CA ASP A 308 18.82 15.89 -8.05
C ASP A 308 17.65 14.89 -8.12
N ALA A 309 16.44 15.33 -7.76
CA ALA A 309 15.22 14.54 -7.89
C ALA A 309 14.63 14.56 -9.31
N LEU A 310 15.13 15.44 -10.19
CA LEU A 310 14.58 15.57 -11.54
C LEU A 310 15.06 14.45 -12.46
N ILE A 311 14.13 13.90 -13.21
CA ILE A 311 14.40 12.90 -14.24
C ILE A 311 14.11 13.46 -15.63
N THR A 312 14.87 13.00 -16.62
CA THR A 312 14.75 13.48 -17.99
C THR A 312 13.33 13.32 -18.52
N GLY A 313 12.79 14.39 -19.08
CA GLY A 313 11.43 14.42 -19.66
C GLY A 313 10.32 14.84 -18.69
N TYR A 314 10.69 15.18 -17.44
CA TYR A 314 9.76 15.71 -16.43
C TYR A 314 10.38 16.93 -15.77
N GLU A 315 9.88 18.09 -16.10
CA GLU A 315 10.36 19.35 -15.53
C GLU A 315 9.73 19.60 -14.16
N ALA A 316 10.40 20.38 -13.30
CA ALA A 316 9.84 20.85 -12.03
C ALA A 316 8.79 21.94 -12.27
N THR A 317 7.67 21.54 -12.84
CA THR A 317 6.47 22.38 -13.11
C THR A 317 5.22 21.59 -12.78
N GLN A 318 4.09 22.27 -12.59
CA GLN A 318 2.81 21.57 -12.36
C GLN A 318 2.46 20.60 -13.50
N ALA A 319 2.76 20.96 -14.75
CA ALA A 319 2.54 20.08 -15.90
C ALA A 319 3.50 18.88 -15.90
N GLY A 320 4.77 19.08 -15.52
CA GLY A 320 5.76 18.01 -15.41
C GLY A 320 5.44 17.05 -14.28
N GLN A 321 4.96 17.55 -13.13
CA GLN A 321 4.46 16.74 -12.01
C GLN A 321 3.26 15.88 -12.43
N LEU A 322 2.27 16.47 -13.11
CA LEU A 322 1.11 15.73 -13.62
C LEU A 322 1.53 14.66 -14.61
N LYS A 323 2.40 15.02 -15.57
CA LYS A 323 2.91 14.04 -16.56
C LYS A 323 3.60 12.86 -15.87
N TYR A 324 4.46 13.13 -14.88
CA TYR A 324 5.12 12.09 -14.08
C TYR A 324 4.10 11.13 -13.47
N LEU A 325 3.08 11.66 -12.81
CA LEU A 325 2.06 10.85 -12.13
C LEU A 325 1.21 10.03 -13.10
N LEU A 326 0.85 10.59 -14.24
CA LEU A 326 0.09 9.87 -15.27
C LEU A 326 0.92 8.74 -15.91
N ASP A 327 2.18 9.00 -16.24
CA ASP A 327 3.07 8.00 -16.82
C ASP A 327 3.37 6.87 -15.80
N LEU A 328 3.57 7.19 -14.52
CA LEU A 328 3.75 6.19 -13.47
C LEU A 328 2.46 5.36 -13.26
N LYS A 329 1.29 6.02 -13.18
CA LYS A 329 -0.01 5.33 -13.13
C LYS A 329 -0.17 4.35 -14.28
N GLN A 330 0.19 4.76 -15.51
CA GLN A 330 0.14 3.89 -16.68
C GLN A 330 1.13 2.73 -16.58
N ALA A 331 2.35 2.94 -16.10
CA ALA A 331 3.34 1.88 -15.90
C ALA A 331 2.85 0.83 -14.88
N ILE A 332 2.23 1.27 -13.78
CA ILE A 332 1.63 0.39 -12.76
C ILE A 332 0.49 -0.44 -13.38
N LYS A 333 -0.44 0.20 -14.10
CA LYS A 333 -1.55 -0.50 -14.79
C LYS A 333 -1.02 -1.52 -15.81
N THR A 334 0.01 -1.16 -16.59
CA THR A 334 0.64 -2.06 -17.57
C THR A 334 1.25 -3.28 -16.89
N ALA A 335 1.78 -3.15 -15.69
CA ALA A 335 2.31 -4.25 -14.90
C ALA A 335 1.21 -5.14 -14.28
N GLY A 336 -0.05 -4.73 -14.28
CA GLY A 336 -1.14 -5.38 -13.54
C GLY A 336 -1.20 -4.96 -12.06
N GLY A 337 -0.55 -3.85 -11.69
CA GLY A 337 -0.64 -3.28 -10.35
C GLY A 337 -1.98 -2.59 -10.10
N SER A 338 -2.34 -2.44 -8.84
CA SER A 338 -3.68 -2.08 -8.40
C SER A 338 -3.77 -0.73 -7.68
N GLY A 339 -2.71 0.08 -7.67
CA GLY A 339 -2.80 1.42 -7.07
C GLY A 339 -1.52 2.24 -7.02
N LEU A 340 -1.75 3.53 -6.80
CA LEU A 340 -0.72 4.57 -6.66
C LEU A 340 -1.14 5.55 -5.56
N VAL A 341 -0.34 5.68 -4.50
CA VAL A 341 -0.53 6.64 -3.41
C VAL A 341 0.52 7.73 -3.49
N TYR A 342 0.07 8.99 -3.49
CA TYR A 342 0.96 10.13 -3.39
C TYR A 342 1.31 10.39 -1.92
N TRP A 343 2.62 10.52 -1.61
CA TRP A 343 3.08 10.75 -0.26
C TRP A 343 3.03 12.24 0.11
N GLU A 344 2.31 12.54 1.19
CA GLU A 344 2.15 13.87 1.81
C GLU A 344 1.80 15.00 0.81
N PRO A 345 0.77 14.84 -0.04
CA PRO A 345 0.41 15.83 -1.05
C PRO A 345 -0.11 17.14 -0.48
N ALA A 346 -0.35 17.20 0.82
CA ALA A 346 -0.93 18.33 1.54
C ALA A 346 -0.01 18.93 2.62
N TRP A 347 1.28 18.56 2.65
CA TRP A 347 2.25 19.12 3.60
C TRP A 347 2.77 20.47 3.13
N LEU A 348 1.94 21.49 3.29
CA LEU A 348 2.21 22.86 2.84
C LEU A 348 3.21 23.60 3.76
N SER A 349 3.82 24.63 3.20
CA SER A 349 4.55 25.63 3.97
C SER A 349 3.66 26.26 5.04
N ASN A 350 4.19 26.40 6.25
CA ASN A 350 3.48 26.94 7.41
C ASN A 350 4.45 27.52 8.45
N ASN A 351 3.92 28.14 9.51
CA ASN A 351 4.72 28.75 10.57
C ASN A 351 5.05 27.81 11.74
N CYS A 352 4.60 26.56 11.71
CA CYS A 352 4.95 25.60 12.75
C CYS A 352 6.33 25.02 12.54
N ALA A 353 6.94 24.58 13.64
CA ALA A 353 8.20 23.88 13.61
C ALA A 353 7.97 22.37 13.61
N THR A 354 8.59 21.68 12.68
CA THR A 354 8.82 20.23 12.76
C THR A 354 10.07 19.95 13.60
N ARG A 355 10.44 18.69 13.82
CA ARG A 355 11.71 18.37 14.49
C ARG A 355 12.96 18.78 13.68
N TRP A 356 12.81 19.07 12.39
CA TRP A 356 13.92 19.48 11.51
C TRP A 356 13.99 20.99 11.27
N GLY A 357 13.05 21.77 11.81
CA GLY A 357 12.98 23.21 11.65
C GLY A 357 11.58 23.73 11.39
N GLN A 358 11.48 25.02 11.09
CA GLN A 358 10.21 25.68 10.77
C GLN A 358 9.90 25.53 9.28
N GLY A 359 8.66 25.22 8.97
CA GLY A 359 8.16 25.13 7.61
C GLY A 359 8.02 23.69 7.10
N SER A 360 7.89 23.53 5.79
CA SER A 360 7.73 22.25 5.12
C SER A 360 8.96 21.90 4.27
N HIS A 361 9.55 20.75 4.52
CA HIS A 361 10.60 20.20 3.65
C HIS A 361 10.06 19.56 2.37
N TRP A 362 8.75 19.74 2.08
CA TRP A 362 8.02 19.09 0.99
C TRP A 362 7.11 20.05 0.21
N ASP A 363 7.16 21.34 0.51
CA ASP A 363 6.22 22.32 -0.05
C ASP A 363 6.26 22.41 -1.58
N ASN A 364 7.38 22.06 -2.20
CA ASN A 364 7.56 22.03 -3.64
C ASN A 364 7.04 20.74 -4.31
N ALA A 365 6.66 19.74 -3.52
CA ALA A 365 6.18 18.43 -4.00
C ALA A 365 4.73 18.15 -3.60
N THR A 366 4.01 19.13 -3.05
CA THR A 366 2.60 19.00 -2.74
C THR A 366 1.72 19.01 -4.00
N LEU A 367 0.45 18.63 -3.85
CA LEU A 367 -0.57 18.80 -4.91
C LEU A 367 -1.43 20.06 -4.71
N PHE A 368 -0.97 20.95 -3.84
CA PHE A 368 -1.52 22.28 -3.60
C PHE A 368 -0.44 23.33 -3.83
N ASP A 369 -0.85 24.51 -4.28
CA ASP A 369 0.02 25.68 -4.35
C ASP A 369 0.19 26.37 -2.99
N ASN A 370 1.01 27.42 -2.93
CA ASN A 370 1.27 28.18 -1.70
C ASN A 370 0.03 28.95 -1.17
N ASN A 371 -1.07 28.97 -1.92
CA ASN A 371 -2.37 29.50 -1.48
C ASN A 371 -3.32 28.40 -1.01
N ALA A 372 -2.80 27.19 -0.83
CA ALA A 372 -3.53 25.98 -0.48
C ALA A 372 -4.65 25.61 -1.48
N LYS A 373 -4.44 25.90 -2.77
CA LYS A 373 -5.33 25.58 -3.87
C LYS A 373 -4.76 24.42 -4.71
N PRO A 374 -5.57 23.44 -5.16
CA PRO A 374 -5.09 22.33 -5.97
C PRO A 374 -4.34 22.80 -7.22
N THR A 375 -3.17 22.21 -7.48
CA THR A 375 -2.35 22.39 -8.68
C THR A 375 -2.84 21.51 -9.83
N LEU A 376 -2.23 21.61 -11.02
CA LEU A 376 -2.49 20.67 -12.12
C LEU A 376 -2.15 19.23 -11.73
N GLY A 377 -1.13 19.01 -10.89
CA GLY A 377 -0.77 17.68 -10.41
C GLY A 377 -1.91 16.93 -9.72
N PHE A 378 -2.84 17.68 -9.11
CA PHE A 378 -4.03 17.10 -8.47
C PHE A 378 -4.96 16.39 -9.48
N ASP A 379 -4.89 16.74 -10.76
CA ASP A 379 -5.74 16.16 -11.81
C ASP A 379 -5.41 14.68 -12.13
N PHE A 380 -4.32 14.13 -11.58
CA PHE A 380 -4.01 12.71 -11.73
C PHE A 380 -5.04 11.79 -11.06
N TYR A 381 -5.82 12.30 -10.08
CA TYR A 381 -6.92 11.58 -9.44
C TYR A 381 -8.15 11.41 -10.33
N LYS A 382 -8.28 12.18 -11.41
CA LYS A 382 -9.40 12.02 -12.31
C LYS A 382 -9.36 10.63 -12.94
N SER A 383 -10.48 9.92 -12.90
CA SER A 383 -10.69 8.76 -13.75
C SER A 383 -10.69 9.20 -15.20
N GLU A 384 -10.01 8.47 -16.06
CA GLU A 384 -10.15 8.60 -17.50
C GLU A 384 -11.55 8.15 -17.93
#